data_0a83c32a5f6d38c4678f32e6e359e293
#
_entry.id   0a83c32a5f6d38c4678f32e6e359e293
#
_cell.length_a   1.000
_cell.length_b   1.000
_cell.length_c   1.000
_cell.angle_alpha   90.00
_cell.angle_beta   90.00
_cell.angle_gamma   90.00
#
_symmetry.space_group_name_H-M   'P 1'
#
loop_
_entity.id
_entity.type
_entity.pdbx_description
1 polymer ?
#
loop_
_entity_poly.entity_id
_entity_poly.type
_entity_poly.pdbx_seq_one_letter_code
_entity_poly.pdbx_strand_id
1 'polypeptide(L)'
;MAVCIQKARTFLENNGIDGEILVSDNGSTDRSREIAVSEGVKVVVAKQRGYGSALIAGTKEAQGKYIIMGDADDSYDFLHLMPFLEKLREGYDLVMGDRFAGGIEQGAMPWSHRYIGNPFLSFVGRKLYHSNVRDFHCGLRGFNRESILNLNLQASGMEYASEMVVKAELNNLKITEVPVFLSRDGRSKASHLRSFRDGCRHMKLLLANVPKRLFQSLR
;
A
#
# COMPACT_ATOMS: atom_id res chain seq x y z
N MET A 1 -5.87 -12.54 9.08
CA MET A 1 -4.83 -12.06 10.05
C MET A 1 -3.82 -13.16 10.39
N ALA A 2 -4.13 -14.21 11.20
CA ALA A 2 -3.15 -15.25 11.55
C ALA A 2 -2.45 -15.87 10.32
N VAL A 3 -3.22 -16.24 9.30
CA VAL A 3 -2.67 -16.77 8.04
C VAL A 3 -1.65 -15.83 7.40
N CYS A 4 -1.93 -14.53 7.37
CA CYS A 4 -1.00 -13.52 6.82
C CYS A 4 0.30 -13.46 7.63
N ILE A 5 0.21 -13.50 8.97
CA ILE A 5 1.38 -13.51 9.86
C ILE A 5 2.21 -14.77 9.63
N GLN A 6 1.58 -15.93 9.56
CA GLN A 6 2.27 -17.20 9.32
C GLN A 6 2.93 -17.26 7.96
N LYS A 7 2.27 -16.80 6.88
CA LYS A 7 2.87 -16.68 5.56
C LYS A 7 4.08 -15.74 5.55
N ALA A 8 3.97 -14.59 6.19
CA ALA A 8 5.08 -13.64 6.30
C ALA A 8 6.27 -14.23 7.08
N ARG A 9 6.00 -14.95 8.20
CA ARG A 9 7.04 -15.66 8.97
C ARG A 9 7.73 -16.72 8.13
N THR A 10 6.95 -17.57 7.46
CA THR A 10 7.48 -18.59 6.56
C THR A 10 8.33 -17.98 5.44
N PHE A 11 7.92 -16.84 4.88
CA PHE A 11 8.72 -16.13 3.89
C PHE A 11 10.08 -15.69 4.44
N LEU A 12 10.11 -15.08 5.64
CA LEU A 12 11.36 -14.65 6.27
C LEU A 12 12.29 -15.84 6.54
N GLU A 13 11.77 -16.91 7.14
CA GLU A 13 12.50 -18.12 7.50
C GLU A 13 13.07 -18.84 6.28
N ASN A 14 12.24 -19.10 5.26
CA ASN A 14 12.64 -19.83 4.06
C ASN A 14 13.71 -19.11 3.23
N ASN A 15 13.77 -17.78 3.34
CA ASN A 15 14.73 -16.96 2.60
C ASN A 15 15.90 -16.47 3.46
N GLY A 16 15.99 -16.88 4.73
CA GLY A 16 17.05 -16.44 5.64
C GLY A 16 17.11 -14.92 5.83
N ILE A 17 15.95 -14.26 5.87
CA ILE A 17 15.84 -12.81 5.99
C ILE A 17 15.68 -12.44 7.45
N ASP A 18 16.62 -11.64 7.97
CA ASP A 18 16.46 -10.99 9.28
C ASP A 18 15.42 -9.88 9.17
N GLY A 19 14.24 -10.11 9.73
CA GLY A 19 13.09 -9.20 9.62
C GLY A 19 12.11 -9.34 10.76
N GLU A 20 11.28 -8.33 10.93
CA GLU A 20 10.19 -8.30 11.90
C GLU A 20 8.83 -8.34 11.19
N ILE A 21 7.81 -8.84 11.91
CA ILE A 21 6.42 -8.74 11.50
C ILE A 21 5.71 -7.81 12.49
N LEU A 22 5.04 -6.80 11.93
CA LEU A 22 4.33 -5.80 12.70
C LEU A 22 2.90 -5.68 12.19
N VAL A 23 1.93 -5.69 13.10
CA VAL A 23 0.52 -5.43 12.78
C VAL A 23 0.17 -4.01 13.20
N SER A 24 -0.23 -3.18 12.23
CA SER A 24 -0.71 -1.84 12.53
C SER A 24 -2.24 -1.81 12.56
N ASP A 25 -2.78 -1.60 13.75
CA ASP A 25 -4.21 -1.67 14.02
C ASP A 25 -4.89 -0.30 13.87
N ASN A 26 -5.97 -0.30 13.11
CA ASN A 26 -6.81 0.87 12.82
C ASN A 26 -8.02 1.02 13.76
N GLY A 27 -7.90 0.59 15.00
CA GLY A 27 -8.99 0.60 15.97
C GLY A 27 -9.98 -0.55 15.76
N SER A 28 -9.47 -1.75 15.55
CA SER A 28 -10.27 -2.98 15.43
C SER A 28 -11.10 -3.23 16.69
N THR A 29 -12.34 -3.67 16.49
CA THR A 29 -13.30 -4.02 17.55
C THR A 29 -13.55 -5.53 17.60
N ASP A 30 -12.87 -6.29 16.77
CA ASP A 30 -12.89 -7.75 16.74
C ASP A 30 -11.62 -8.33 17.40
N ARG A 31 -11.44 -9.64 17.27
CA ARG A 31 -10.29 -10.34 17.86
C ARG A 31 -8.96 -10.14 17.14
N SER A 32 -8.86 -9.21 16.20
CA SER A 32 -7.64 -9.02 15.38
C SER A 32 -6.40 -8.75 16.25
N ARG A 33 -6.50 -7.90 17.27
CA ARG A 33 -5.39 -7.61 18.17
C ARG A 33 -4.98 -8.82 18.99
N GLU A 34 -5.96 -9.55 19.55
CA GLU A 34 -5.72 -10.75 20.33
C GLU A 34 -4.99 -11.81 19.48
N ILE A 35 -5.44 -11.98 18.24
CA ILE A 35 -4.81 -12.91 17.29
C ILE A 35 -3.36 -12.47 17.01
N ALA A 36 -3.11 -11.20 16.72
CA ALA A 36 -1.76 -10.72 16.48
C ALA A 36 -0.83 -10.93 17.69
N VAL A 37 -1.31 -10.63 18.90
CA VAL A 37 -0.55 -10.87 20.14
C VAL A 37 -0.30 -12.35 20.36
N SER A 38 -1.29 -13.23 20.13
CA SER A 38 -1.11 -14.68 20.27
C SER A 38 -0.12 -15.28 19.26
N GLU A 39 0.02 -14.65 18.08
CA GLU A 39 1.05 -14.99 17.09
C GLU A 39 2.44 -14.40 17.44
N GLY A 40 2.58 -13.71 18.58
CA GLY A 40 3.85 -13.17 19.06
C GLY A 40 4.39 -11.98 18.24
N VAL A 41 3.54 -11.24 17.52
CA VAL A 41 3.96 -10.10 16.72
C VAL A 41 3.64 -8.77 17.42
N LYS A 42 4.46 -7.74 17.15
CA LYS A 42 4.25 -6.39 17.66
C LYS A 42 2.97 -5.79 17.09
N VAL A 43 2.10 -5.28 17.98
CA VAL A 43 0.89 -4.56 17.57
C VAL A 43 1.07 -3.07 17.82
N VAL A 44 0.90 -2.26 16.78
CA VAL A 44 0.93 -0.80 16.83
C VAL A 44 -0.50 -0.29 16.65
N VAL A 45 -0.99 0.47 17.63
CA VAL A 45 -2.33 1.07 17.55
C VAL A 45 -2.22 2.50 17.04
N ALA A 46 -2.85 2.77 15.92
CA ALA A 46 -2.88 4.12 15.36
C ALA A 46 -3.65 5.08 16.30
N LYS A 47 -3.10 6.27 16.55
CA LYS A 47 -3.74 7.30 17.39
C LYS A 47 -5.05 7.81 16.80
N GLN A 48 -5.16 7.84 15.48
CA GLN A 48 -6.35 8.25 14.74
C GLN A 48 -6.86 7.09 13.89
N ARG A 49 -8.17 6.95 13.79
CA ARG A 49 -8.79 5.97 12.89
C ARG A 49 -8.55 6.40 11.44
N GLY A 50 -8.19 5.46 10.60
CA GLY A 50 -8.01 5.64 9.18
C GLY A 50 -6.95 4.69 8.62
N TYR A 51 -7.14 4.23 7.39
CA TYR A 51 -6.22 3.33 6.71
C TYR A 51 -4.80 3.91 6.67
N GLY A 52 -4.66 5.16 6.18
CA GLY A 52 -3.37 5.83 6.13
C GLY A 52 -2.77 6.09 7.51
N SER A 53 -3.60 6.41 8.52
CA SER A 53 -3.12 6.60 9.89
C SER A 53 -2.46 5.34 10.45
N ALA A 54 -3.04 4.16 10.19
CA ALA A 54 -2.46 2.89 10.60
C ALA A 54 -1.12 2.66 9.90
N LEU A 55 -1.07 2.84 8.57
CA LEU A 55 0.15 2.63 7.80
C LEU A 55 1.28 3.60 8.19
N ILE A 56 0.97 4.87 8.45
CA ILE A 56 1.93 5.85 8.96
C ILE A 56 2.46 5.43 10.34
N ALA A 57 1.59 4.98 11.24
CA ALA A 57 2.01 4.52 12.55
C ALA A 57 2.91 3.28 12.46
N GLY A 58 2.54 2.28 11.65
CA GLY A 58 3.35 1.09 11.42
C GLY A 58 4.71 1.42 10.82
N THR A 59 4.78 2.30 9.81
CA THR A 59 6.03 2.73 9.18
C THR A 59 6.98 3.40 10.18
N LYS A 60 6.46 4.22 11.10
CA LYS A 60 7.28 4.87 12.14
C LYS A 60 7.85 3.90 13.14
N GLU A 61 7.08 2.89 13.53
CA GLU A 61 7.44 1.91 14.56
C GLU A 61 8.27 0.73 14.03
N ALA A 62 8.27 0.52 12.72
CA ALA A 62 9.10 -0.50 12.09
C ALA A 62 10.59 -0.12 12.20
N GLN A 63 11.47 -1.13 12.34
CA GLN A 63 12.91 -0.97 12.50
C GLN A 63 13.69 -1.37 11.24
N GLY A 64 13.08 -2.21 10.39
CA GLY A 64 13.72 -2.69 9.17
C GLY A 64 14.06 -1.57 8.18
N LYS A 65 15.17 -1.71 7.47
CA LYS A 65 15.58 -0.80 6.39
C LYS A 65 14.54 -0.76 5.27
N TYR A 66 13.99 -1.91 4.94
CA TYR A 66 12.93 -2.08 3.96
C TYR A 66 11.65 -2.51 4.65
N ILE A 67 10.53 -1.96 4.21
CA ILE A 67 9.21 -2.32 4.69
C ILE A 67 8.41 -2.86 3.51
N ILE A 68 7.76 -4.01 3.69
CA ILE A 68 6.73 -4.50 2.79
C ILE A 68 5.41 -4.44 3.54
N MET A 69 4.48 -3.66 3.07
CA MET A 69 3.15 -3.50 3.65
C MET A 69 2.09 -4.18 2.79
N GLY A 70 1.08 -4.73 3.43
CA GLY A 70 -0.08 -5.31 2.76
C GLY A 70 -1.28 -5.44 3.69
N ASP A 71 -2.45 -5.65 3.10
CA ASP A 71 -3.69 -5.85 3.86
C ASP A 71 -3.69 -7.23 4.54
N ALA A 72 -4.14 -7.29 5.80
CA ALA A 72 -4.12 -8.52 6.60
C ALA A 72 -5.37 -9.39 6.41
N ASP A 73 -5.96 -9.38 5.22
CA ASP A 73 -7.17 -10.09 4.82
C ASP A 73 -6.93 -11.28 3.89
N ASP A 74 -5.66 -11.61 3.69
CA ASP A 74 -5.20 -12.70 2.83
C ASP A 74 -5.52 -12.52 1.33
N SER A 75 -5.81 -11.30 0.91
CA SER A 75 -5.98 -10.98 -0.51
C SER A 75 -4.67 -10.95 -1.30
N TYR A 76 -3.53 -10.83 -0.60
CA TYR A 76 -2.19 -10.92 -1.18
C TYR A 76 -1.42 -12.08 -0.55
N ASP A 77 -0.60 -12.74 -1.36
CA ASP A 77 0.21 -13.86 -0.90
C ASP A 77 1.56 -13.41 -0.33
N PHE A 78 1.66 -13.38 0.99
CA PHE A 78 2.89 -13.02 1.71
C PHE A 78 4.00 -14.08 1.64
N LEU A 79 3.79 -15.22 0.98
CA LEU A 79 4.87 -16.17 0.67
C LEU A 79 5.75 -15.70 -0.50
N HIS A 80 5.25 -14.81 -1.36
CA HIS A 80 5.89 -14.39 -2.60
C HIS A 80 6.30 -12.92 -2.60
N LEU A 81 7.05 -12.48 -1.57
CA LEU A 81 7.49 -11.09 -1.41
C LEU A 81 8.89 -10.81 -1.97
N MET A 82 9.61 -11.84 -2.45
CA MET A 82 10.98 -11.70 -2.93
C MET A 82 11.11 -10.66 -4.06
N PRO A 83 10.21 -10.56 -5.06
CA PRO A 83 10.32 -9.55 -6.11
C PRO A 83 10.35 -8.10 -5.57
N PHE A 84 9.65 -7.82 -4.47
CA PHE A 84 9.70 -6.51 -3.82
C PHE A 84 11.07 -6.27 -3.18
N LEU A 85 11.57 -7.25 -2.44
CA LEU A 85 12.85 -7.14 -1.74
C LEU A 85 14.02 -7.00 -2.72
N GLU A 86 14.01 -7.74 -3.82
CA GLU A 86 15.04 -7.63 -4.86
C GLU A 86 15.08 -6.22 -5.45
N LYS A 87 13.94 -5.65 -5.82
CA LYS A 87 13.86 -4.28 -6.33
C LYS A 87 14.34 -3.24 -5.31
N LEU A 88 14.00 -3.41 -4.04
CA LEU A 88 14.51 -2.54 -2.97
C LEU A 88 16.03 -2.66 -2.81
N ARG A 89 16.59 -3.88 -2.94
CA ARG A 89 18.04 -4.12 -2.92
C ARG A 89 18.77 -3.56 -4.16
N GLU A 90 18.09 -3.49 -5.31
CA GLU A 90 18.54 -2.80 -6.52
C GLU A 90 18.58 -1.27 -6.36
N GLY A 91 18.06 -0.73 -5.25
CA GLY A 91 18.09 0.70 -4.93
C GLY A 91 16.86 1.47 -5.36
N TYR A 92 15.73 0.81 -5.59
CA TYR A 92 14.43 1.48 -5.68
C TYR A 92 13.96 1.91 -4.29
N ASP A 93 13.32 3.09 -4.23
CA ASP A 93 12.78 3.65 -2.99
C ASP A 93 11.36 3.17 -2.72
N LEU A 94 10.58 2.97 -3.78
CA LEU A 94 9.20 2.50 -3.72
C LEU A 94 8.96 1.44 -4.80
N VAL A 95 8.42 0.30 -4.38
CA VAL A 95 8.04 -0.82 -5.26
C VAL A 95 6.54 -1.04 -5.08
N MET A 96 5.77 -0.79 -6.12
CA MET A 96 4.31 -0.98 -6.12
C MET A 96 3.96 -2.36 -6.63
N GLY A 97 2.93 -2.99 -6.06
CA GLY A 97 2.31 -4.13 -6.72
C GLY A 97 1.45 -3.69 -7.91
N ASP A 98 1.51 -4.39 -9.03
CA ASP A 98 0.62 -4.20 -10.18
C ASP A 98 -0.33 -5.40 -10.30
N ARG A 99 -1.58 -5.23 -9.84
CA ARG A 99 -2.63 -6.25 -9.91
C ARG A 99 -3.12 -6.49 -11.32
N PHE A 100 -3.02 -5.48 -12.17
CA PHE A 100 -3.45 -5.61 -13.58
C PHE A 100 -2.45 -6.42 -14.41
N ALA A 101 -1.17 -6.40 -14.04
CA ALA A 101 -0.15 -7.24 -14.65
C ALA A 101 -0.11 -8.66 -14.05
N GLY A 102 -0.31 -8.79 -12.72
CA GLY A 102 -0.20 -10.08 -12.02
C GLY A 102 -1.48 -10.90 -12.03
N GLY A 103 -2.62 -10.26 -12.24
CA GLY A 103 -3.92 -10.93 -12.29
C GLY A 103 -4.83 -10.62 -11.10
N ILE A 104 -6.12 -10.66 -11.36
CA ILE A 104 -7.19 -10.41 -10.37
C ILE A 104 -8.17 -11.56 -10.44
N GLU A 105 -8.30 -12.30 -9.35
CA GLU A 105 -9.26 -13.40 -9.22
C GLU A 105 -10.69 -12.88 -9.46
N GLN A 106 -11.53 -13.71 -10.06
CA GLN A 106 -12.93 -13.35 -10.30
C GLN A 106 -13.64 -13.07 -8.97
N GLY A 107 -14.18 -11.87 -8.83
CA GLY A 107 -14.87 -11.43 -7.60
C GLY A 107 -13.96 -10.81 -6.51
N ALA A 108 -12.64 -10.82 -6.68
CA ALA A 108 -11.71 -10.17 -5.74
C ALA A 108 -11.77 -8.63 -5.78
N MET A 109 -12.22 -8.07 -6.89
CA MET A 109 -12.39 -6.62 -7.05
C MET A 109 -13.72 -6.31 -7.71
N PRO A 110 -14.50 -5.34 -7.19
CA PRO A 110 -15.74 -4.89 -7.85
C PRO A 110 -15.47 -4.43 -9.29
N TRP A 111 -16.40 -4.73 -10.20
CA TRP A 111 -16.26 -4.39 -11.62
C TRP A 111 -15.97 -2.90 -11.85
N SER A 112 -16.67 -2.02 -11.13
CA SER A 112 -16.48 -0.58 -11.23
C SER A 112 -15.06 -0.13 -10.82
N HIS A 113 -14.45 -0.79 -9.83
CA HIS A 113 -13.07 -0.50 -9.43
C HIS A 113 -12.07 -1.06 -10.43
N ARG A 114 -12.33 -2.27 -10.96
CA ARG A 114 -11.42 -2.94 -11.89
C ARG A 114 -11.31 -2.20 -13.22
N TYR A 115 -12.42 -1.73 -13.77
CA TYR A 115 -12.47 -1.22 -15.14
C TYR A 115 -12.62 0.30 -15.25
N ILE A 116 -13.07 0.97 -14.19
CA ILE A 116 -13.30 2.42 -14.22
C ILE A 116 -12.47 3.15 -13.15
N GLY A 117 -12.73 2.93 -11.87
CA GLY A 117 -12.20 3.74 -10.79
C GLY A 117 -10.67 3.73 -10.70
N ASN A 118 -10.07 2.56 -10.52
CA ASN A 118 -8.61 2.44 -10.41
C ASN A 118 -7.88 2.85 -11.69
N PRO A 119 -8.28 2.39 -12.90
CA PRO A 119 -7.63 2.82 -14.14
C PRO A 119 -7.73 4.32 -14.36
N PHE A 120 -8.89 4.93 -14.10
CA PHE A 120 -9.10 6.36 -14.29
C PHE A 120 -8.24 7.21 -13.34
N LEU A 121 -8.27 6.91 -12.03
CA LEU A 121 -7.47 7.65 -11.06
C LEU A 121 -5.96 7.47 -11.31
N SER A 122 -5.51 6.25 -11.64
CA SER A 122 -4.11 6.00 -12.00
C SER A 122 -3.72 6.73 -13.29
N PHE A 123 -4.61 6.79 -14.29
CA PHE A 123 -4.36 7.56 -15.50
C PHE A 123 -4.19 9.05 -15.21
N VAL A 124 -5.08 9.64 -14.40
CA VAL A 124 -4.96 11.05 -13.98
C VAL A 124 -3.65 11.29 -13.23
N GLY A 125 -3.31 10.42 -12.27
CA GLY A 125 -2.06 10.51 -11.52
C GLY A 125 -0.84 10.46 -12.44
N ARG A 126 -0.79 9.49 -13.36
CA ARG A 126 0.31 9.38 -14.34
C ARG A 126 0.46 10.62 -15.21
N LYS A 127 -0.64 11.19 -15.67
CA LYS A 127 -0.61 12.39 -16.50
C LYS A 127 -0.16 13.63 -15.74
N LEU A 128 -0.61 13.81 -14.51
CA LEU A 128 -0.28 14.98 -13.69
C LEU A 128 1.14 14.96 -13.13
N TYR A 129 1.69 13.76 -12.86
CA TYR A 129 2.98 13.62 -12.18
C TYR A 129 4.06 12.94 -13.05
N HIS A 130 3.78 12.67 -14.32
CA HIS A 130 4.66 11.95 -15.24
C HIS A 130 5.12 10.59 -14.68
N SER A 131 4.25 9.96 -13.88
CA SER A 131 4.52 8.67 -13.26
C SER A 131 4.38 7.51 -14.25
N ASN A 132 5.22 6.50 -14.11
CA ASN A 132 5.10 5.24 -14.84
C ASN A 132 4.25 4.20 -14.08
N VAL A 133 3.83 4.47 -12.84
CA VAL A 133 3.03 3.56 -12.01
C VAL A 133 1.67 3.31 -12.64
N ARG A 134 1.31 2.04 -12.83
CA ARG A 134 0.04 1.63 -13.46
C ARG A 134 -1.05 1.42 -12.43
N ASP A 135 -0.69 0.89 -11.25
CA ASP A 135 -1.63 0.61 -10.17
C ASP A 135 -1.35 1.44 -8.91
N PHE A 136 -1.80 2.69 -8.90
CA PHE A 136 -1.66 3.62 -7.77
C PHE A 136 -2.30 3.12 -6.47
N HIS A 137 -3.23 2.16 -6.57
CA HIS A 137 -4.11 1.77 -5.47
C HIS A 137 -3.86 0.35 -4.98
N CYS A 138 -2.81 -0.33 -5.46
CA CYS A 138 -2.43 -1.62 -4.91
C CYS A 138 -2.09 -1.50 -3.43
N GLY A 139 -2.63 -2.39 -2.58
CA GLY A 139 -2.35 -2.43 -1.14
C GLY A 139 -0.99 -3.03 -0.81
N LEU A 140 -0.47 -3.93 -1.66
CA LEU A 140 0.85 -4.54 -1.45
C LEU A 140 1.95 -3.63 -2.03
N ARG A 141 2.85 -3.16 -1.18
CA ARG A 141 3.94 -2.23 -1.52
C ARG A 141 5.20 -2.55 -0.73
N GLY A 142 6.35 -2.39 -1.36
CA GLY A 142 7.64 -2.40 -0.68
C GLY A 142 8.30 -1.03 -0.76
N PHE A 143 9.02 -0.60 0.28
CA PHE A 143 9.69 0.69 0.24
C PHE A 143 10.89 0.78 1.20
N ASN A 144 11.80 1.68 0.87
CA ASN A 144 12.84 2.10 1.79
C ASN A 144 12.19 2.95 2.90
N ARG A 145 12.38 2.54 4.15
CA ARG A 145 11.75 3.18 5.30
C ARG A 145 12.11 4.66 5.42
N GLU A 146 13.38 4.99 5.28
CA GLU A 146 13.86 6.37 5.42
C GLU A 146 13.33 7.27 4.30
N SER A 147 13.37 6.80 3.05
CA SER A 147 12.83 7.53 1.90
C SER A 147 11.35 7.88 2.10
N ILE A 148 10.54 6.94 2.60
CA ILE A 148 9.11 7.20 2.81
C ILE A 148 8.84 8.05 4.06
N LEU A 149 9.59 7.90 5.14
CA LEU A 149 9.46 8.78 6.30
C LEU A 149 9.74 10.24 5.95
N ASN A 150 10.72 10.49 5.08
CA ASN A 150 11.09 11.84 4.61
C ASN A 150 9.99 12.51 3.76
N LEU A 151 9.08 11.73 3.17
CA LEU A 151 7.92 12.29 2.45
C LEU A 151 6.89 12.95 3.36
N ASN A 152 6.95 12.68 4.66
CA ASN A 152 6.02 13.22 5.65
C ASN A 152 4.55 13.04 5.24
N LEU A 153 4.14 11.79 5.00
CA LEU A 153 2.78 11.44 4.61
C LEU A 153 1.79 11.78 5.72
N GLN A 154 0.64 12.35 5.35
CA GLN A 154 -0.34 12.87 6.31
C GLN A 154 -1.78 12.38 6.04
N ALA A 155 -2.05 11.82 4.89
CA ALA A 155 -3.39 11.34 4.55
C ALA A 155 -3.83 10.22 5.48
N SER A 156 -4.88 10.45 6.25
CA SER A 156 -5.37 9.49 7.24
C SER A 156 -6.25 8.39 6.65
N GLY A 157 -6.85 8.60 5.48
CA GLY A 157 -7.79 7.68 4.83
C GLY A 157 -7.18 6.91 3.68
N MET A 158 -8.05 6.42 2.76
CA MET A 158 -7.64 5.64 1.60
C MET A 158 -6.77 6.43 0.61
N GLU A 159 -6.91 7.76 0.60
CA GLU A 159 -6.10 8.66 -0.22
C GLU A 159 -4.60 8.62 0.09
N TYR A 160 -4.19 8.04 1.19
CA TYR A 160 -2.79 7.68 1.49
C TYR A 160 -2.13 6.92 0.33
N ALA A 161 -2.90 6.04 -0.32
CA ALA A 161 -2.42 5.27 -1.45
C ALA A 161 -1.92 6.16 -2.60
N SER A 162 -2.65 7.23 -2.91
CA SER A 162 -2.25 8.21 -3.92
C SER A 162 -1.21 9.20 -3.39
N GLU A 163 -1.29 9.60 -2.11
CA GLU A 163 -0.32 10.52 -1.51
C GLU A 163 1.10 9.97 -1.58
N MET A 164 1.28 8.68 -1.26
CA MET A 164 2.59 8.06 -1.28
C MET A 164 3.23 8.13 -2.68
N VAL A 165 2.49 7.75 -3.72
CA VAL A 165 3.03 7.77 -5.10
C VAL A 165 3.29 9.21 -5.55
N VAL A 166 2.34 10.11 -5.34
CA VAL A 166 2.47 11.54 -5.73
C VAL A 166 3.68 12.18 -5.07
N LYS A 167 3.83 12.03 -3.75
CA LYS A 167 4.98 12.61 -3.04
C LYS A 167 6.29 11.95 -3.41
N ALA A 168 6.29 10.65 -3.69
CA ALA A 168 7.48 9.95 -4.18
C ALA A 168 7.93 10.51 -5.53
N GLU A 169 7.01 10.71 -6.49
CA GLU A 169 7.31 11.34 -7.79
C GLU A 169 7.81 12.78 -7.63
N LEU A 170 7.14 13.58 -6.80
CA LEU A 170 7.53 14.98 -6.56
C LEU A 170 8.91 15.14 -5.90
N ASN A 171 9.37 14.11 -5.18
CA ASN A 171 10.69 14.06 -4.56
C ASN A 171 11.71 13.24 -5.38
N ASN A 172 11.39 12.89 -6.63
CA ASN A 172 12.24 12.14 -7.55
C ASN A 172 12.75 10.80 -6.98
N LEU A 173 11.93 10.13 -6.18
CA LEU A 173 12.24 8.79 -5.69
C LEU A 173 12.21 7.79 -6.85
N LYS A 174 13.05 6.76 -6.77
CA LYS A 174 13.08 5.67 -7.75
C LYS A 174 11.91 4.74 -7.50
N ILE A 175 10.93 4.72 -8.41
CA ILE A 175 9.72 3.91 -8.29
C ILE A 175 9.72 2.82 -9.37
N THR A 176 9.27 1.62 -9.00
CA THR A 176 9.00 0.52 -9.94
C THR A 176 7.77 -0.26 -9.53
N GLU A 177 7.34 -1.19 -10.37
CA GLU A 177 6.23 -2.09 -10.10
C GLU A 177 6.67 -3.55 -10.26
N VAL A 178 6.02 -4.43 -9.51
CA VAL A 178 6.12 -5.88 -9.66
C VAL A 178 4.72 -6.47 -9.83
N PRO A 179 4.52 -7.47 -10.71
CA PRO A 179 3.24 -8.13 -10.86
C PRO A 179 2.82 -8.81 -9.56
N VAL A 180 1.56 -8.62 -9.14
CA VAL A 180 0.99 -9.28 -7.96
C VAL A 180 -0.39 -9.84 -8.28
N PHE A 181 -0.68 -11.04 -7.79
CA PHE A 181 -2.00 -11.62 -7.91
C PHE A 181 -2.89 -11.16 -6.76
N LEU A 182 -4.10 -10.71 -7.07
CA LEU A 182 -5.11 -10.35 -6.08
C LEU A 182 -6.13 -11.48 -5.96
N SER A 183 -6.14 -12.17 -4.83
CA SER A 183 -7.13 -13.17 -4.45
C SER A 183 -8.35 -12.53 -3.79
N ARG A 184 -9.43 -13.30 -3.66
CA ARG A 184 -10.56 -12.88 -2.82
C ARG A 184 -10.12 -12.74 -1.38
N ASP A 185 -10.60 -11.69 -0.74
CA ASP A 185 -10.30 -11.49 0.68
C ASP A 185 -11.00 -12.55 1.56
N GLY A 186 -10.32 -12.92 2.65
CA GLY A 186 -10.85 -13.85 3.65
C GLY A 186 -11.72 -13.19 4.72
N ARG A 187 -12.24 -11.97 4.47
CA ARG A 187 -13.06 -11.24 5.43
C ARG A 187 -14.46 -11.78 5.51
N SER A 188 -15.01 -11.86 6.72
CA SER A 188 -16.42 -12.17 6.97
C SER A 188 -17.34 -10.95 6.83
N LYS A 189 -16.78 -9.74 6.77
CA LYS A 189 -17.52 -8.46 6.70
C LYS A 189 -17.21 -7.72 5.39
N ALA A 190 -18.20 -6.95 4.93
CA ALA A 190 -18.05 -6.10 3.74
C ALA A 190 -16.86 -5.12 3.89
N SER A 191 -16.24 -4.79 2.77
CA SER A 191 -15.16 -3.81 2.71
C SER A 191 -15.59 -2.44 3.25
N HIS A 192 -14.72 -1.79 4.00
CA HIS A 192 -14.92 -0.42 4.50
C HIS A 192 -14.79 0.65 3.41
N LEU A 193 -14.46 0.27 2.19
CA LEU A 193 -14.25 1.18 1.07
C LEU A 193 -15.58 1.80 0.61
N ARG A 194 -15.65 3.13 0.66
CA ARG A 194 -16.78 3.92 0.17
C ARG A 194 -16.42 4.51 -1.18
N SER A 195 -16.65 3.75 -2.25
CA SER A 195 -16.15 4.00 -3.61
C SER A 195 -16.23 5.46 -4.07
N PHE A 196 -17.40 6.10 -3.95
CA PHE A 196 -17.56 7.48 -4.41
C PHE A 196 -16.82 8.49 -3.52
N ARG A 197 -16.98 8.39 -2.19
CA ARG A 197 -16.35 9.30 -1.24
C ARG A 197 -14.82 9.21 -1.29
N ASP A 198 -14.31 7.98 -1.32
CA ASP A 198 -12.86 7.75 -1.36
C ASP A 198 -12.29 8.14 -2.73
N GLY A 199 -13.01 7.88 -3.82
CA GLY A 199 -12.63 8.38 -5.16
C GLY A 199 -12.52 9.90 -5.22
N CYS A 200 -13.47 10.64 -4.62
CA CYS A 200 -13.38 12.10 -4.53
C CYS A 200 -12.17 12.56 -3.69
N ARG A 201 -11.82 11.86 -2.61
CA ARG A 201 -10.63 12.17 -1.79
C ARG A 201 -9.34 11.96 -2.56
N HIS A 202 -9.23 10.86 -3.30
CA HIS A 202 -8.10 10.61 -4.20
C HIS A 202 -7.98 11.72 -5.26
N MET A 203 -9.08 12.05 -5.93
CA MET A 203 -9.08 13.10 -6.95
C MET A 203 -8.67 14.47 -6.37
N LYS A 204 -9.25 14.85 -5.22
CA LYS A 204 -8.87 16.08 -4.52
C LYS A 204 -7.38 16.14 -4.21
N LEU A 205 -6.82 15.04 -3.72
CA LEU A 205 -5.38 14.93 -3.43
C LEU A 205 -4.55 15.07 -4.71
N LEU A 206 -4.93 14.37 -5.78
CA LEU A 206 -4.23 14.45 -7.07
C LEU A 206 -4.23 15.88 -7.61
N LEU A 207 -5.34 16.62 -7.52
CA LEU A 207 -5.41 17.99 -8.02
C LEU A 207 -4.72 19.02 -7.09
N ALA A 208 -4.78 18.81 -5.77
CA ALA A 208 -4.20 19.74 -4.80
C ALA A 208 -2.66 19.78 -4.82
N ASN A 209 -2.01 18.71 -5.24
CA ASN A 209 -0.55 18.59 -5.26
C ASN A 209 0.06 18.83 -6.65
N VAL A 210 -0.71 19.28 -7.64
CA VAL A 210 -0.20 19.53 -8.99
C VAL A 210 0.88 20.61 -8.95
N PRO A 211 2.08 20.34 -9.47
CA PRO A 211 3.15 21.33 -9.52
C PRO A 211 2.72 22.56 -10.32
N LYS A 212 2.93 23.76 -9.78
CA LYS A 212 2.57 25.02 -10.48
C LYS A 212 3.19 25.15 -11.88
N ARG A 213 4.31 24.48 -12.14
CA ARG A 213 4.97 24.45 -13.45
C ARG A 213 4.11 23.81 -14.56
N LEU A 214 3.19 22.90 -14.22
CA LEU A 214 2.29 22.30 -15.22
C LEU A 214 1.29 23.32 -15.79
N PHE A 215 0.88 24.30 -15.00
CA PHE A 215 -0.02 25.36 -15.47
C PHE A 215 0.68 26.43 -16.32
N GLN A 216 2.02 26.48 -16.32
CA GLN A 216 2.80 27.41 -17.14
C GLN A 216 3.04 26.89 -18.56
N SER A 217 2.99 25.57 -18.78
CA SER A 217 3.17 24.94 -20.11
C SER A 217 1.89 24.87 -20.94
N LEU A 218 0.74 25.29 -20.37
CA LEU A 218 -0.56 25.35 -21.06
C LEU A 218 -0.97 26.76 -21.49
N ARG A 219 -0.06 27.74 -21.30
CA ARG A 219 -0.15 29.08 -21.86
C ARG A 219 0.85 29.26 -22.98
#